data_91588b3e46a38d93ec7d94acb429a6c2
#
_entry.id   91588b3e46a38d93ec7d94acb429a6c2
#
_cell.length_a   1.000
_cell.length_b   1.000
_cell.length_c   1.000
_cell.angle_alpha   90.00
_cell.angle_beta   90.00
_cell.angle_gamma   90.00
#
_symmetry.space_group_name_H-M   'P 1'
#
loop_
_entity.id
_entity.type
_entity.pdbx_description
1 polymer ?
#
loop_
_entity_poly.entity_id
_entity_poly.type
_entity_poly.pdbx_seq_one_letter_code
_entity_poly.pdbx_strand_id
1 'polypeptide(L)'
;ILLGLVGSEMCIRDRSNGDEWEYIFNGNNLDDWTVKIKGYPSGENFGNTFKVKDGEIQVSYENYENFDFRYGHLYYTKKKFKNYHLKLEYKFFGEQANGGEGWATKNSGVMFHSQHPETMLIDQPFPVSIETQFLGGLGTGDRPTGNLCTPGTDVDMNFEKVKKHCTRSNSDTYHNDDWVEAEIIVYSDSIAHHLINGKTVLTYTNLRYGDDGRLPENMIHKKDQKLSEGYISLQSESHPIKFKNIKIKSLD
;
A
#
# COMPACT_ATOMS: atom_id res chain seq x y z
N ILE A 1 -54.50 -13.87 34.11
CA ILE A 1 -53.89 -12.96 33.12
C ILE A 1 -52.44 -12.75 33.57
N LEU A 2 -51.51 -13.44 32.95
CA LEU A 2 -50.06 -13.26 33.17
C LEU A 2 -49.55 -12.28 32.08
N LEU A 3 -49.05 -11.15 32.50
CA LEU A 3 -48.28 -10.22 31.67
C LEU A 3 -46.79 -10.65 31.74
N GLY A 4 -46.30 -11.17 30.63
CA GLY A 4 -44.88 -11.46 30.47
C GLY A 4 -44.12 -10.17 30.17
N LEU A 5 -43.17 -9.80 31.02
CA LEU A 5 -42.16 -8.81 30.78
C LEU A 5 -41.12 -9.41 29.81
N VAL A 6 -41.08 -8.89 28.59
CA VAL A 6 -39.97 -9.10 27.66
C VAL A 6 -38.82 -8.19 28.08
N GLY A 7 -37.86 -8.78 28.78
CA GLY A 7 -36.60 -8.10 29.04
C GLY A 7 -35.78 -7.97 27.73
N SER A 8 -35.57 -6.74 27.26
CA SER A 8 -34.60 -6.47 26.23
C SER A 8 -33.21 -6.62 26.85
N GLU A 9 -32.57 -7.73 26.58
CA GLU A 9 -31.12 -7.86 26.82
C GLU A 9 -30.39 -6.92 25.87
N MET A 10 -30.03 -5.78 26.40
CA MET A 10 -29.10 -4.88 25.76
C MET A 10 -27.70 -5.52 25.88
N CYS A 11 -27.28 -6.25 24.86
CA CYS A 11 -25.90 -6.71 24.75
C CYS A 11 -24.99 -5.49 24.70
N ILE A 12 -24.48 -5.11 25.87
CA ILE A 12 -23.30 -4.26 25.95
C ILE A 12 -22.14 -5.10 25.42
N ARG A 13 -21.81 -4.92 24.16
CA ARG A 13 -20.54 -5.39 23.61
C ARG A 13 -19.45 -4.58 24.30
N ASP A 14 -18.83 -5.18 25.31
CA ASP A 14 -17.56 -4.70 25.83
C ASP A 14 -16.55 -4.79 24.67
N ARG A 15 -16.22 -3.65 24.10
CA ARG A 15 -15.19 -3.58 23.05
C ARG A 15 -13.84 -3.69 23.75
N SER A 16 -13.25 -4.84 23.74
CA SER A 16 -11.81 -4.98 23.90
C SER A 16 -11.16 -4.33 22.66
N ASN A 17 -10.78 -3.07 22.78
CA ASN A 17 -10.04 -2.34 21.77
C ASN A 17 -8.69 -3.04 21.55
N GLY A 18 -8.42 -3.48 20.34
CA GLY A 18 -7.06 -3.78 19.89
C GLY A 18 -6.79 -5.19 19.34
N ASP A 19 -7.66 -6.19 19.53
CA ASP A 19 -7.35 -7.57 19.12
C ASP A 19 -8.09 -8.05 17.85
N GLU A 20 -8.97 -7.26 17.28
CA GLU A 20 -9.80 -7.67 16.15
C GLU A 20 -9.29 -7.10 14.82
N TRP A 21 -9.18 -7.96 13.80
CA TRP A 21 -8.87 -7.58 12.44
C TRP A 21 -10.09 -6.95 11.76
N GLU A 22 -9.93 -5.75 11.20
CA GLU A 22 -10.89 -5.07 10.35
C GLU A 22 -10.54 -5.29 8.88
N TYR A 23 -11.46 -5.82 8.07
CA TYR A 23 -11.30 -5.85 6.62
C TYR A 23 -11.55 -4.46 6.05
N ILE A 24 -10.56 -3.86 5.41
CA ILE A 24 -10.66 -2.56 4.74
C ILE A 24 -11.03 -2.68 3.26
N PHE A 25 -11.10 -3.91 2.75
CA PHE A 25 -11.70 -4.24 1.46
C PHE A 25 -12.83 -5.26 1.67
N ASN A 26 -14.04 -4.91 1.18
CA ASN A 26 -15.26 -5.69 1.40
C ASN A 26 -15.48 -6.84 0.40
N GLY A 27 -14.59 -7.00 -0.59
CA GLY A 27 -14.68 -8.02 -1.64
C GLY A 27 -15.68 -7.71 -2.77
N ASN A 28 -16.44 -6.61 -2.70
CA ASN A 28 -17.55 -6.35 -3.62
C ASN A 28 -17.40 -5.08 -4.47
N ASN A 29 -16.89 -3.99 -3.88
CA ASN A 29 -16.77 -2.69 -4.54
C ASN A 29 -15.59 -1.88 -4.00
N LEU A 30 -15.34 -0.73 -4.60
CA LEU A 30 -14.31 0.24 -4.22
C LEU A 30 -14.89 1.51 -3.58
N ASP A 31 -16.09 1.47 -2.99
CA ASP A 31 -16.79 2.65 -2.48
C ASP A 31 -15.99 3.39 -1.38
N ASP A 32 -15.17 2.66 -0.62
CA ASP A 32 -14.30 3.20 0.43
C ASP A 32 -12.89 3.61 -0.07
N TRP A 33 -12.68 3.50 -1.39
CA TRP A 33 -11.38 3.70 -2.01
C TRP A 33 -11.42 4.81 -3.06
N THR A 34 -10.32 5.54 -3.19
CA THR A 34 -10.18 6.64 -4.14
C THR A 34 -8.99 6.37 -5.06
N VAL A 35 -9.21 6.44 -6.37
CA VAL A 35 -8.15 6.28 -7.37
C VAL A 35 -7.42 7.61 -7.57
N LYS A 36 -6.09 7.57 -7.71
CA LYS A 36 -5.29 8.68 -8.23
C LYS A 36 -4.28 8.13 -9.23
N ILE A 37 -4.39 8.57 -10.47
CA ILE A 37 -3.48 8.23 -11.57
C ILE A 37 -2.79 9.51 -12.03
N LYS A 38 -1.48 9.44 -12.31
CA LYS A 38 -0.70 10.55 -12.85
C LYS A 38 -1.35 11.09 -14.11
N GLY A 39 -1.51 12.41 -14.19
CA GLY A 39 -2.17 13.12 -15.30
C GLY A 39 -3.69 13.26 -15.15
N TYR A 40 -4.31 12.64 -14.13
CA TYR A 40 -5.76 12.64 -13.92
C TYR A 40 -6.13 13.17 -12.53
N PRO A 41 -7.30 13.81 -12.39
CA PRO A 41 -7.83 14.22 -11.08
C PRO A 41 -8.00 13.03 -10.13
N SER A 42 -7.97 13.30 -8.83
CA SER A 42 -8.34 12.32 -7.81
C SER A 42 -9.78 11.84 -8.03
N GLY A 43 -10.01 10.55 -7.93
CA GLY A 43 -11.30 9.88 -8.19
C GLY A 43 -11.47 9.39 -9.63
N GLU A 44 -10.67 9.84 -10.59
CA GLU A 44 -10.74 9.36 -11.97
C GLU A 44 -9.97 8.05 -12.14
N ASN A 45 -10.69 7.00 -12.53
CA ASN A 45 -10.14 5.67 -12.78
C ASN A 45 -9.93 5.45 -14.28
N PHE A 46 -8.93 6.13 -14.85
CA PHE A 46 -8.60 6.04 -16.27
C PHE A 46 -8.45 4.58 -16.72
N GLY A 47 -9.03 4.24 -17.87
CA GLY A 47 -8.94 2.91 -18.45
C GLY A 47 -9.51 1.78 -17.57
N ASN A 48 -10.26 2.11 -16.52
CA ASN A 48 -10.73 1.14 -15.53
C ASN A 48 -9.58 0.32 -14.93
N THR A 49 -8.48 1.03 -14.59
CA THR A 49 -7.23 0.43 -14.06
C THR A 49 -7.47 -0.39 -12.82
N PHE A 50 -8.26 0.13 -11.88
CA PHE A 50 -8.64 -0.58 -10.66
C PHE A 50 -10.07 -1.05 -10.75
N LYS A 51 -10.31 -2.34 -10.57
CA LYS A 51 -11.63 -2.95 -10.59
C LYS A 51 -11.75 -4.08 -9.58
N VAL A 52 -12.97 -4.42 -9.20
CA VAL A 52 -13.26 -5.63 -8.41
C VAL A 52 -13.72 -6.73 -9.33
N LYS A 53 -13.12 -7.90 -9.21
CA LYS A 53 -13.51 -9.11 -9.90
C LYS A 53 -13.23 -10.33 -9.04
N ASP A 54 -14.19 -11.22 -8.91
CA ASP A 54 -14.08 -12.48 -8.16
C ASP A 54 -13.65 -12.29 -6.69
N GLY A 55 -14.09 -11.19 -6.04
CA GLY A 55 -13.72 -10.88 -4.66
C GLY A 55 -12.30 -10.29 -4.50
N GLU A 56 -11.63 -9.95 -5.58
CA GLU A 56 -10.27 -9.41 -5.62
C GLU A 56 -10.26 -7.99 -6.18
N ILE A 57 -9.36 -7.13 -5.69
CA ILE A 57 -8.97 -5.90 -6.39
C ILE A 57 -8.00 -6.31 -7.48
N GLN A 58 -8.32 -5.95 -8.73
CA GLN A 58 -7.47 -6.19 -9.88
C GLN A 58 -6.97 -4.86 -10.44
N VAL A 59 -5.67 -4.78 -10.65
CA VAL A 59 -5.03 -3.77 -11.48
C VAL A 59 -4.93 -4.34 -12.90
N SER A 60 -5.51 -3.65 -13.89
CA SER A 60 -5.60 -4.11 -15.27
C SER A 60 -5.31 -2.97 -16.24
N TYR A 61 -4.69 -3.31 -17.36
CA TYR A 61 -4.33 -2.37 -18.41
C TYR A 61 -4.98 -2.76 -19.75
N GLU A 62 -6.06 -3.55 -19.72
CA GLU A 62 -6.74 -4.04 -20.94
C GLU A 62 -7.32 -2.93 -21.81
N ASN A 63 -7.57 -1.75 -21.25
CA ASN A 63 -8.06 -0.57 -21.95
C ASN A 63 -6.96 0.47 -22.24
N TYR A 64 -5.69 0.08 -22.13
CA TYR A 64 -4.54 0.93 -22.43
C TYR A 64 -3.98 0.56 -23.81
N GLU A 65 -3.83 1.53 -24.71
CA GLU A 65 -3.02 1.36 -25.92
C GLU A 65 -1.54 1.34 -25.57
N ASN A 66 -1.14 2.22 -24.65
CA ASN A 66 0.21 2.36 -24.12
C ASN A 66 0.15 2.83 -22.68
N PHE A 67 1.07 2.40 -21.84
CA PHE A 67 1.12 2.78 -20.43
C PHE A 67 1.37 4.28 -20.21
N ASP A 68 2.23 4.89 -21.02
CA ASP A 68 2.55 6.34 -21.01
C ASP A 68 2.84 6.91 -19.62
N PHE A 69 3.55 6.15 -18.79
CA PHE A 69 3.91 6.56 -17.43
C PHE A 69 2.70 6.90 -16.53
N ARG A 70 1.53 6.30 -16.78
CA ARG A 70 0.32 6.49 -15.98
C ARG A 70 0.35 5.67 -14.70
N TYR A 71 1.35 5.96 -13.85
CA TYR A 71 1.44 5.38 -12.51
C TYR A 71 0.19 5.73 -11.70
N GLY A 72 -0.35 4.76 -10.98
CA GLY A 72 -1.59 4.95 -10.26
C GLY A 72 -1.58 4.32 -8.88
N HIS A 73 -2.48 4.80 -8.04
CA HIS A 73 -2.65 4.36 -6.66
C HIS A 73 -4.13 4.30 -6.31
N LEU A 74 -4.54 3.25 -5.62
CA LEU A 74 -5.87 3.07 -5.08
C LEU A 74 -5.81 3.24 -3.56
N TYR A 75 -6.40 4.31 -3.05
CA TYR A 75 -6.29 4.75 -1.65
C TYR A 75 -7.49 4.33 -0.82
N TYR A 76 -7.26 3.76 0.36
CA TYR A 76 -8.27 3.68 1.40
C TYR A 76 -8.33 5.02 2.14
N THR A 77 -9.40 5.80 1.91
CA THR A 77 -9.49 7.20 2.36
C THR A 77 -10.37 7.44 3.58
N LYS A 78 -11.01 6.40 4.13
CA LYS A 78 -11.92 6.53 5.29
C LYS A 78 -11.26 7.09 6.54
N LYS A 79 -9.99 6.72 6.79
CA LYS A 79 -9.22 7.17 7.95
C LYS A 79 -7.74 7.10 7.70
N LYS A 80 -6.97 7.85 8.49
CA LYS A 80 -5.53 7.69 8.61
C LYS A 80 -5.19 6.59 9.60
N PHE A 81 -4.00 6.04 9.46
CA PHE A 81 -3.47 5.02 10.34
C PHE A 81 -2.15 5.48 10.95
N LYS A 82 -1.94 5.17 12.24
CA LYS A 82 -0.77 5.56 13.01
C LYS A 82 0.01 4.35 13.51
N ASN A 83 -0.58 3.56 14.43
CA ASN A 83 -0.02 2.31 14.93
C ASN A 83 -0.91 1.16 14.45
N TYR A 84 -0.37 0.28 13.63
CA TYR A 84 -1.19 -0.78 13.03
C TYR A 84 -0.38 -1.94 12.51
N HIS A 85 -1.08 -3.04 12.29
CA HIS A 85 -0.63 -4.21 11.55
C HIS A 85 -1.56 -4.37 10.33
N LEU A 86 -1.03 -4.11 9.14
CA LEU A 86 -1.70 -4.34 7.86
C LEU A 86 -1.31 -5.71 7.33
N LYS A 87 -2.27 -6.45 6.79
CA LYS A 87 -2.05 -7.75 6.16
C LYS A 87 -2.87 -7.85 4.89
N LEU A 88 -2.27 -8.39 3.83
CA LEU A 88 -2.91 -8.63 2.55
C LEU A 88 -2.22 -9.76 1.79
N GLU A 89 -2.86 -10.24 0.74
CA GLU A 89 -2.27 -11.13 -0.23
C GLU A 89 -2.22 -10.46 -1.60
N TYR A 90 -1.14 -10.66 -2.34
CA TYR A 90 -1.02 -10.17 -3.71
C TYR A 90 -0.56 -11.27 -4.66
N LYS A 91 -0.85 -11.07 -5.97
CA LYS A 91 -0.46 -11.99 -7.04
C LYS A 91 -0.31 -11.25 -8.35
N PHE A 92 0.85 -11.34 -8.99
CA PHE A 92 1.00 -10.87 -10.37
C PHE A 92 0.31 -11.81 -11.35
N PHE A 93 -0.14 -11.29 -12.47
CA PHE A 93 -0.75 -12.09 -13.54
C PHE A 93 -0.63 -11.40 -14.90
N GLY A 94 -0.80 -12.17 -15.97
CA GLY A 94 -0.81 -11.64 -17.34
C GLY A 94 0.52 -11.04 -17.78
N GLU A 95 0.45 -10.18 -18.77
CA GLU A 95 1.59 -9.53 -19.38
C GLU A 95 1.65 -8.04 -19.01
N GLN A 96 2.84 -7.48 -18.97
CA GLN A 96 3.04 -6.05 -18.75
C GLN A 96 2.39 -5.24 -19.89
N ALA A 97 1.77 -4.11 -19.54
CA ALA A 97 1.20 -3.18 -20.51
C ALA A 97 2.27 -2.72 -21.51
N ASN A 98 1.84 -2.52 -22.76
CA ASN A 98 2.71 -1.95 -23.79
C ASN A 98 3.27 -0.59 -23.33
N GLY A 99 4.55 -0.34 -23.57
CA GLY A 99 5.25 0.88 -23.12
C GLY A 99 5.54 0.95 -21.63
N GLY A 100 5.31 -0.14 -20.87
CA GLY A 100 5.78 -0.27 -19.51
C GLY A 100 7.30 -0.37 -19.45
N GLU A 101 7.92 0.29 -18.47
CA GLU A 101 9.37 0.26 -18.31
C GLU A 101 9.85 -1.12 -17.81
N GLY A 102 11.01 -1.57 -18.25
CA GLY A 102 11.53 -2.91 -17.92
C GLY A 102 11.70 -3.16 -16.41
N TRP A 103 12.05 -2.14 -15.65
CA TRP A 103 12.14 -2.25 -14.18
C TRP A 103 10.77 -2.45 -13.50
N ALA A 104 9.68 -2.02 -14.16
CA ALA A 104 8.31 -2.12 -13.68
C ALA A 104 7.64 -3.48 -14.01
N THR A 105 8.33 -4.40 -14.67
CA THR A 105 7.83 -5.77 -14.89
C THR A 105 7.66 -6.49 -13.56
N LYS A 106 6.44 -7.00 -13.28
CA LYS A 106 6.06 -7.61 -11.99
C LYS A 106 6.53 -6.75 -10.82
N ASN A 107 6.17 -5.46 -10.85
CA ASN A 107 6.45 -4.46 -9.83
C ASN A 107 5.15 -3.78 -9.41
N SER A 108 4.96 -3.63 -8.12
CA SER A 108 3.83 -2.96 -7.47
C SER A 108 4.20 -2.73 -5.99
N GLY A 109 3.26 -2.29 -5.17
CA GLY A 109 3.52 -2.10 -3.76
C GLY A 109 2.30 -1.62 -2.96
N VAL A 110 2.53 -1.51 -1.67
CA VAL A 110 1.66 -0.80 -0.74
C VAL A 110 2.37 0.45 -0.27
N MET A 111 1.74 1.59 -0.53
CA MET A 111 2.15 2.86 0.08
C MET A 111 1.47 3.01 1.43
N PHE A 112 2.23 3.32 2.46
CA PHE A 112 1.68 3.59 3.78
C PHE A 112 2.25 4.89 4.37
N HIS A 113 1.63 5.41 5.41
CA HIS A 113 1.83 6.79 5.85
C HIS A 113 1.80 7.78 4.68
N SER A 114 0.97 7.45 3.67
CA SER A 114 0.89 8.16 2.41
C SER A 114 0.12 9.48 2.57
N GLN A 115 0.51 10.49 1.76
CA GLN A 115 -0.29 11.71 1.61
C GLN A 115 -1.69 11.38 1.08
N HIS A 116 -2.66 12.27 1.30
CA HIS A 116 -4.02 12.12 0.77
C HIS A 116 -4.02 12.28 -0.76
N PRO A 117 -4.79 11.48 -1.53
CA PRO A 117 -4.79 11.55 -2.99
C PRO A 117 -5.14 12.93 -3.55
N GLU A 118 -6.02 13.69 -2.89
CA GLU A 118 -6.39 15.07 -3.30
C GLU A 118 -5.27 16.08 -3.10
N THR A 119 -4.23 15.75 -2.30
CA THR A 119 -3.07 16.63 -2.10
C THR A 119 -1.94 16.34 -3.08
N MET A 120 -2.07 15.29 -3.90
CA MET A 120 -1.12 15.01 -4.97
C MET A 120 -1.28 16.02 -6.11
N LEU A 121 -0.16 16.48 -6.65
CA LEU A 121 -0.17 17.26 -7.88
C LEU A 121 -0.70 16.41 -9.04
N ILE A 122 -1.24 17.04 -10.07
CA ILE A 122 -1.87 16.34 -11.19
C ILE A 122 -0.92 15.33 -11.85
N ASP A 123 0.33 15.72 -12.06
CA ASP A 123 1.38 14.93 -12.71
C ASP A 123 2.33 14.23 -11.73
N GLN A 124 2.02 14.22 -10.44
CA GLN A 124 2.83 13.53 -9.45
C GLN A 124 2.74 12.01 -9.64
N PRO A 125 3.87 11.31 -9.92
CA PRO A 125 3.83 9.89 -10.25
C PRO A 125 3.63 8.99 -9.02
N PHE A 126 4.21 9.37 -7.88
CA PHE A 126 4.14 8.60 -6.62
C PHE A 126 3.78 9.53 -5.47
N PRO A 127 2.97 9.06 -4.51
CA PRO A 127 2.69 9.85 -3.31
C PRO A 127 3.94 9.97 -2.42
N VAL A 128 4.02 11.04 -1.65
CA VAL A 128 4.93 11.08 -0.52
C VAL A 128 4.47 10.03 0.50
N SER A 129 5.27 9.00 0.72
CA SER A 129 4.91 7.81 1.50
C SER A 129 6.14 6.96 1.82
N ILE A 130 5.94 5.92 2.61
CA ILE A 130 6.83 4.75 2.64
C ILE A 130 6.19 3.66 1.79
N GLU A 131 6.98 2.93 1.01
CA GLU A 131 6.49 1.84 0.17
C GLU A 131 7.06 0.50 0.62
N THR A 132 6.16 -0.47 0.78
CA THR A 132 6.52 -1.89 0.76
C THR A 132 6.39 -2.37 -0.68
N GLN A 133 7.53 -2.39 -1.40
CA GLN A 133 7.58 -2.76 -2.81
C GLN A 133 7.41 -4.27 -2.98
N PHE A 134 6.55 -4.66 -3.88
CA PHE A 134 6.34 -6.05 -4.30
C PHE A 134 6.99 -6.31 -5.64
N LEU A 135 7.86 -7.32 -5.69
CA LEU A 135 8.48 -7.79 -6.91
C LEU A 135 8.16 -9.28 -7.14
N GLY A 136 7.73 -9.61 -8.35
CA GLY A 136 7.65 -11.00 -8.79
C GLY A 136 8.94 -11.43 -9.47
N GLY A 137 9.35 -12.68 -9.31
CA GLY A 137 10.51 -13.26 -9.99
C GLY A 137 10.30 -13.35 -11.51
N LEU A 138 11.38 -13.24 -12.26
CA LEU A 138 11.39 -13.25 -13.73
C LEU A 138 11.88 -14.58 -14.32
N GLY A 139 11.71 -15.68 -13.57
CA GLY A 139 12.12 -17.02 -13.96
C GLY A 139 13.52 -17.40 -13.49
N THR A 140 14.44 -16.46 -13.36
CA THR A 140 15.82 -16.68 -12.89
C THR A 140 16.33 -15.49 -12.10
N GLY A 141 17.36 -15.72 -11.26
CA GLY A 141 18.03 -14.69 -10.48
C GLY A 141 17.28 -14.24 -9.25
N ASP A 142 17.98 -13.52 -8.37
CA ASP A 142 17.43 -12.99 -7.13
C ASP A 142 16.67 -11.67 -7.35
N ARG A 143 15.38 -11.67 -6.99
CA ARG A 143 14.51 -10.51 -7.02
C ARG A 143 13.60 -10.54 -5.80
N PRO A 144 14.11 -10.24 -4.59
CA PRO A 144 13.35 -10.30 -3.36
C PRO A 144 12.18 -9.31 -3.37
N THR A 145 11.12 -9.65 -2.67
CA THR A 145 9.92 -8.82 -2.49
C THR A 145 9.86 -8.24 -1.08
N GLY A 146 8.91 -7.34 -0.81
CA GLY A 146 8.84 -6.65 0.49
C GLY A 146 10.00 -5.67 0.70
N ASN A 147 10.57 -5.13 -0.38
CA ASN A 147 11.61 -4.12 -0.32
C ASN A 147 11.06 -2.80 0.25
N LEU A 148 11.96 -1.95 0.69
CA LEU A 148 11.63 -0.58 1.10
C LEU A 148 11.93 0.38 -0.06
N CYS A 149 10.95 1.23 -0.46
CA CYS A 149 11.22 2.43 -1.22
C CYS A 149 10.67 3.66 -0.48
N THR A 150 11.29 4.82 -0.69
CA THR A 150 11.03 6.04 0.09
C THR A 150 10.71 7.24 -0.82
N PRO A 151 9.55 7.24 -1.53
CA PRO A 151 9.18 8.38 -2.36
C PRO A 151 8.88 9.62 -1.49
N GLY A 152 9.76 10.62 -1.54
CA GLY A 152 9.65 11.85 -0.76
C GLY A 152 9.83 11.68 0.75
N THR A 153 10.37 10.56 1.19
CA THR A 153 10.56 10.24 2.61
C THR A 153 11.97 9.74 2.88
N ASP A 154 12.33 9.70 4.16
CA ASP A 154 13.59 9.15 4.66
C ASP A 154 13.32 8.25 5.86
N VAL A 155 14.18 7.26 6.01
CA VAL A 155 14.21 6.36 7.17
C VAL A 155 15.64 6.08 7.59
N ASP A 156 15.82 5.47 8.76
CA ASP A 156 17.12 5.02 9.24
C ASP A 156 17.18 3.49 9.34
N MET A 157 18.30 2.90 8.97
CA MET A 157 18.65 1.50 9.23
C MET A 157 20.01 1.47 9.93
N ASN A 158 20.11 0.66 11.00
CA ASN A 158 21.32 0.60 11.81
C ASN A 158 21.79 1.98 12.31
N PHE A 159 20.84 2.84 12.69
CA PHE A 159 21.06 4.22 13.17
C PHE A 159 21.63 5.20 12.14
N GLU A 160 21.65 4.82 10.86
CA GLU A 160 22.11 5.67 9.75
C GLU A 160 20.98 5.90 8.74
N LYS A 161 20.92 7.12 8.18
CA LYS A 161 19.98 7.46 7.11
C LYS A 161 20.20 6.57 5.90
N VAL A 162 19.13 5.94 5.42
CA VAL A 162 19.15 5.17 4.17
C VAL A 162 19.27 6.13 2.98
N LYS A 163 20.36 6.00 2.21
CA LYS A 163 20.65 6.89 1.07
C LYS A 163 20.01 6.44 -0.24
N LYS A 164 19.71 5.15 -0.37
CA LYS A 164 19.12 4.58 -1.59
C LYS A 164 17.62 4.80 -1.58
N HIS A 165 17.05 5.17 -2.72
CA HIS A 165 15.60 5.27 -2.88
C HIS A 165 14.90 3.94 -2.58
N CYS A 166 15.45 2.83 -3.07
CA CYS A 166 14.96 1.49 -2.76
C CYS A 166 16.04 0.63 -2.13
N THR A 167 15.70 -0.10 -1.06
CA THR A 167 16.56 -1.01 -0.32
C THR A 167 15.98 -2.42 -0.37
N ARG A 168 16.79 -3.40 -0.77
CA ARG A 168 16.37 -4.80 -0.87
C ARG A 168 16.10 -5.39 0.50
N SER A 169 15.06 -6.20 0.58
CA SER A 169 14.74 -7.04 1.72
C SER A 169 15.56 -8.34 1.71
N ASN A 170 15.38 -9.14 2.76
CA ASN A 170 15.92 -10.49 2.87
C ASN A 170 14.89 -11.58 2.52
N SER A 171 13.85 -11.26 1.74
CA SER A 171 12.86 -12.25 1.34
C SER A 171 13.39 -13.17 0.25
N ASP A 172 12.73 -14.31 0.11
CA ASP A 172 12.86 -15.16 -1.06
C ASP A 172 12.35 -14.48 -2.33
N THR A 173 12.72 -15.00 -3.49
CA THR A 173 12.18 -14.62 -4.79
C THR A 173 11.08 -15.58 -5.20
N TYR A 174 9.91 -15.06 -5.55
CA TYR A 174 8.76 -15.85 -6.00
C TYR A 174 8.67 -15.79 -7.53
N HIS A 175 9.11 -16.85 -8.20
CA HIS A 175 9.17 -16.93 -9.68
C HIS A 175 7.82 -17.30 -10.32
N ASN A 176 6.97 -17.98 -9.57
CA ASN A 176 5.63 -18.36 -10.02
C ASN A 176 4.65 -17.25 -9.72
N ASP A 177 3.53 -17.24 -10.47
CA ASP A 177 2.41 -16.34 -10.19
C ASP A 177 1.51 -16.94 -9.09
N ASP A 178 2.09 -17.15 -7.91
CA ASP A 178 1.41 -17.62 -6.72
C ASP A 178 0.99 -16.45 -5.82
N TRP A 179 0.01 -16.70 -4.95
CA TRP A 179 -0.34 -15.73 -3.92
C TRP A 179 0.77 -15.61 -2.89
N VAL A 180 1.16 -14.38 -2.61
CA VAL A 180 2.17 -14.03 -1.59
C VAL A 180 1.49 -13.21 -0.51
N GLU A 181 1.63 -13.62 0.74
CA GLU A 181 1.17 -12.86 1.89
C GLU A 181 2.19 -11.79 2.26
N ALA A 182 1.74 -10.55 2.39
CA ALA A 182 2.54 -9.43 2.85
C ALA A 182 1.92 -8.81 4.09
N GLU A 183 2.76 -8.46 5.05
CA GLU A 183 2.36 -7.79 6.28
C GLU A 183 3.25 -6.59 6.54
N ILE A 184 2.67 -5.53 7.10
CA ILE A 184 3.37 -4.31 7.47
C ILE A 184 2.97 -3.96 8.89
N ILE A 185 3.93 -3.95 9.81
CA ILE A 185 3.71 -3.56 11.21
C ILE A 185 4.36 -2.19 11.40
N VAL A 186 3.57 -1.22 11.84
CA VAL A 186 4.01 0.18 11.96
C VAL A 186 3.69 0.72 13.34
N TYR A 187 4.68 1.31 13.99
CA TYR A 187 4.52 2.08 15.21
C TYR A 187 4.87 3.54 14.97
N SER A 188 3.90 4.29 14.44
CA SER A 188 4.04 5.72 14.15
C SER A 188 5.29 6.02 13.31
N ASP A 189 6.06 7.06 13.68
CA ASP A 189 7.35 7.41 13.07
C ASP A 189 8.54 6.62 13.64
N SER A 190 8.32 5.72 14.61
CA SER A 190 9.41 5.08 15.35
C SER A 190 10.02 3.91 14.62
N ILE A 191 9.20 2.93 14.20
CA ILE A 191 9.68 1.68 13.60
C ILE A 191 8.62 1.08 12.68
N ALA A 192 9.08 0.47 11.59
CA ALA A 192 8.28 -0.35 10.70
C ALA A 192 8.99 -1.65 10.36
N HIS A 193 8.17 -2.70 10.15
CA HIS A 193 8.60 -4.02 9.75
C HIS A 193 7.83 -4.46 8.51
N HIS A 194 8.54 -5.01 7.53
CA HIS A 194 7.93 -5.74 6.41
C HIS A 194 8.06 -7.24 6.68
N LEU A 195 6.95 -7.96 6.50
CA LEU A 195 6.93 -9.42 6.59
C LEU A 195 6.41 -9.99 5.28
N ILE A 196 7.01 -11.10 4.85
CA ILE A 196 6.55 -11.90 3.71
C ILE A 196 6.35 -13.33 4.17
N ASN A 197 5.15 -13.86 3.94
CA ASN A 197 4.73 -15.18 4.41
C ASN A 197 5.08 -15.43 5.89
N GLY A 198 4.76 -14.43 6.74
CA GLY A 198 4.95 -14.44 8.18
C GLY A 198 6.39 -14.24 8.67
N LYS A 199 7.39 -14.07 7.77
CA LYS A 199 8.78 -13.81 8.14
C LYS A 199 9.11 -12.34 8.01
N THR A 200 9.68 -11.72 9.05
CA THR A 200 10.22 -10.36 8.96
C THR A 200 11.41 -10.34 8.00
N VAL A 201 11.29 -9.55 6.93
CA VAL A 201 12.29 -9.44 5.87
C VAL A 201 13.00 -8.10 5.83
N LEU A 202 12.43 -7.09 6.48
CA LEU A 202 13.05 -5.76 6.60
C LEU A 202 12.54 -5.05 7.86
N THR A 203 13.41 -4.25 8.48
CA THR A 203 13.09 -3.39 9.63
C THR A 203 13.86 -2.09 9.50
N TYR A 204 13.20 -0.97 9.78
CA TYR A 204 13.77 0.37 9.76
C TYR A 204 13.04 1.30 10.74
N THR A 205 13.63 2.44 11.02
CA THR A 205 13.21 3.36 12.09
C THR A 205 13.21 4.81 11.61
N ASN A 206 12.69 5.72 12.44
CA ASN A 206 12.78 7.16 12.27
C ASN A 206 12.20 7.63 10.93
N LEU A 207 10.91 7.30 10.70
CA LEU A 207 10.17 7.63 9.50
C LEU A 207 9.92 9.15 9.48
N ARG A 208 10.30 9.83 8.39
CA ARG A 208 10.17 11.28 8.25
C ARG A 208 10.01 11.72 6.81
N TYR A 209 9.55 12.94 6.61
CA TYR A 209 9.56 13.57 5.30
C TYR A 209 11.01 13.78 4.84
N GLY A 210 11.27 13.52 3.58
CA GLY A 210 12.62 13.53 3.03
C GLY A 210 13.19 14.93 2.82
N ASP A 211 14.51 14.98 2.62
CA ASP A 211 15.27 16.21 2.37
C ASP A 211 15.97 16.23 1.00
N ASP A 212 15.79 15.19 0.19
CA ASP A 212 16.58 14.94 -1.03
C ASP A 212 16.00 15.56 -2.32
N GLY A 213 15.05 16.48 -2.18
CA GLY A 213 14.43 17.17 -3.32
C GLY A 213 13.30 16.40 -4.00
N ARG A 214 12.90 15.24 -3.48
CA ARG A 214 11.76 14.45 -3.98
C ARG A 214 10.40 14.86 -3.40
N LEU A 215 10.38 15.80 -2.44
CA LEU A 215 9.12 16.38 -1.96
C LEU A 215 8.53 17.27 -3.07
N PRO A 216 7.23 17.13 -3.39
CA PRO A 216 6.55 18.03 -4.28
C PRO A 216 6.47 19.43 -3.68
N GLU A 217 6.35 20.46 -4.51
CA GLU A 217 6.42 21.86 -4.11
C GLU A 217 5.47 22.24 -2.98
N ASN A 218 4.27 21.67 -2.97
CA ASN A 218 3.25 21.89 -1.95
C ASN A 218 3.54 21.20 -0.61
N MET A 219 4.60 20.36 -0.53
CA MET A 219 4.99 19.64 0.69
C MET A 219 6.40 19.96 1.19
N ILE A 220 7.15 20.84 0.51
CA ILE A 220 8.53 21.21 0.90
C ILE A 220 8.61 21.71 2.36
N HIS A 221 7.55 22.37 2.84
CA HIS A 221 7.46 22.86 4.22
C HIS A 221 7.47 21.75 5.28
N LYS A 222 7.27 20.49 4.88
CA LYS A 222 7.29 19.31 5.76
C LYS A 222 8.67 18.66 5.88
N LYS A 223 9.65 19.10 5.10
CA LYS A 223 11.00 18.55 5.13
C LYS A 223 11.48 18.26 6.56
N ASP A 224 12.08 17.10 6.78
CA ASP A 224 12.63 16.62 8.06
C ASP A 224 11.61 16.44 9.21
N GLN A 225 10.32 16.76 8.99
CA GLN A 225 9.30 16.50 10.01
C GLN A 225 9.00 15.00 10.11
N LYS A 226 8.58 14.57 11.29
CA LYS A 226 8.18 13.18 11.56
C LYS A 226 6.99 12.78 10.70
N LEU A 227 7.04 11.58 10.13
CA LEU A 227 5.96 10.97 9.36
C LEU A 227 5.25 9.93 10.24
N SER A 228 4.34 10.39 11.08
CA SER A 228 3.76 9.60 12.17
C SER A 228 2.44 8.91 11.83
N GLU A 229 1.78 9.30 10.75
CA GLU A 229 0.50 8.76 10.29
C GLU A 229 0.26 9.07 8.81
N GLY A 230 -0.65 8.37 8.19
CA GLY A 230 -1.07 8.64 6.82
C GLY A 230 -2.07 7.61 6.30
N TYR A 231 -2.30 7.67 5.00
CA TYR A 231 -3.22 6.77 4.30
C TYR A 231 -2.48 5.53 3.78
N ILE A 232 -3.25 4.53 3.38
CA ILE A 232 -2.76 3.31 2.74
C ILE A 232 -3.23 3.32 1.29
N SER A 233 -2.34 2.97 0.35
CA SER A 233 -2.72 2.77 -1.04
C SER A 233 -2.01 1.58 -1.68
N LEU A 234 -2.68 1.00 -2.69
CA LEU A 234 -2.18 -0.06 -3.54
C LEU A 234 -1.71 0.54 -4.86
N GLN A 235 -0.56 0.11 -5.36
CA GLN A 235 0.09 0.72 -6.51
C GLN A 235 -0.22 0.01 -7.82
N SER A 236 -0.24 0.76 -8.93
CA SER A 236 -0.23 0.29 -10.31
C SER A 236 0.96 0.86 -11.07
N GLU A 237 1.81 -0.02 -11.65
CA GLU A 237 3.07 0.33 -12.32
C GLU A 237 3.27 -0.39 -13.66
N SER A 238 2.24 -0.53 -14.46
CA SER A 238 2.23 -1.18 -15.78
C SER A 238 2.12 -2.71 -15.82
N HIS A 239 2.42 -3.45 -14.76
CA HIS A 239 2.20 -4.91 -14.74
C HIS A 239 0.92 -5.24 -13.96
N PRO A 240 0.00 -6.08 -14.49
CA PRO A 240 -1.22 -6.46 -13.80
C PRO A 240 -0.95 -7.19 -12.49
N ILE A 241 -1.70 -6.85 -11.46
CA ILE A 241 -1.61 -7.44 -10.12
C ILE A 241 -2.99 -7.53 -9.48
N LYS A 242 -3.17 -8.49 -8.61
CA LYS A 242 -4.38 -8.71 -7.81
C LYS A 242 -4.06 -8.59 -6.33
N PHE A 243 -5.06 -8.11 -5.57
CA PHE A 243 -5.01 -8.03 -4.11
C PHE A 243 -6.27 -8.59 -3.50
N LYS A 244 -6.15 -9.27 -2.36
CA LYS A 244 -7.27 -9.77 -1.57
C LYS A 244 -6.93 -9.83 -0.08
N ASN A 245 -7.94 -10.16 0.74
CA ASN A 245 -7.80 -10.35 2.18
C ASN A 245 -7.13 -9.15 2.89
N ILE A 246 -7.43 -7.93 2.41
CA ILE A 246 -6.83 -6.70 2.92
C ILE A 246 -7.48 -6.36 4.25
N LYS A 247 -6.73 -6.49 5.32
CA LYS A 247 -7.21 -6.28 6.68
C LYS A 247 -6.16 -5.58 7.54
N ILE A 248 -6.64 -4.86 8.52
CA ILE A 248 -5.82 -4.07 9.42
C ILE A 248 -6.23 -4.33 10.87
N LYS A 249 -5.27 -4.26 11.78
CA LYS A 249 -5.46 -4.32 13.22
C LYS A 249 -4.81 -3.08 13.82
N SER A 250 -5.54 -2.33 14.66
CA SER A 250 -4.95 -1.24 15.46
C SER A 250 -3.98 -1.80 16.49
N LEU A 251 -2.90 -1.07 16.72
CA LEU A 251 -1.92 -1.35 17.77
C LEU A 251 -1.87 -0.20 18.81
N ASP A 252 -2.91 0.68 18.79
CA ASP A 252 -3.11 1.74 19.78
C ASP A 252 -3.65 1.20 21.10
#